data_7606bb8070dabc332742f58bf31d984b
#
_entry.id   7606bb8070dabc332742f58bf31d984b
#
_cell.length_a   1.000
_cell.length_b   1.000
_cell.length_c   1.000
_cell.angle_alpha   90.00
_cell.angle_beta   90.00
_cell.angle_gamma   90.00
#
_symmetry.space_group_name_H-M   'P 1'
#
loop_
_entity.id
_entity.type
_entity.pdbx_description
1 polymer ?
#
loop_
_entity_poly.entity_id
_entity_poly.type
_entity_poly.pdbx_seq_one_letter_code
_entity_poly.pdbx_strand_id
1 'polypeptide(L)'
;EPYRRQRQMCIRDRFYVASELKALEGVCTTIQPFLPGHYWSSKEGKMVRWYDRDWFEYDAVKETGADIPALRAALEAAVKRQLMSDVPYGVLLSGGLDSSIISAVARKFADRRVESHDRDRAWWPRLHSFAIGLEGSPDLAAARKVADRIGTVHHEIHYTIQEGLDALRDVISVSYTHLTLPTIRL
;
A
#
# COMPACT_ATOMS: atom_id res chain seq x y z
N GLU A 1 -3.36 13.43 2.76
CA GLU A 1 -4.12 12.71 3.80
C GLU A 1 -4.15 11.24 3.45
N PRO A 2 -3.80 10.34 4.38
CA PRO A 2 -3.91 8.92 4.11
C PRO A 2 -5.40 8.59 3.92
N TYR A 3 -5.70 7.88 2.86
CA TYR A 3 -7.03 7.36 2.54
C TYR A 3 -7.57 6.61 3.76
N ARG A 4 -8.41 7.25 4.55
CA ARG A 4 -9.15 6.62 5.65
C ARG A 4 -10.18 5.71 5.04
N ARG A 5 -9.93 4.42 5.05
CA ARG A 5 -10.94 3.43 4.77
C ARG A 5 -11.96 3.48 5.90
N GLN A 6 -13.05 4.18 5.66
CA GLN A 6 -14.16 4.20 6.60
C GLN A 6 -14.97 2.92 6.39
N ARG A 7 -14.78 1.95 7.26
CA ARG A 7 -15.77 0.91 7.45
C ARG A 7 -16.87 1.51 8.31
N GLN A 8 -18.10 1.39 7.88
CA GLN A 8 -19.23 2.00 8.55
C GLN A 8 -20.14 0.91 9.12
N MET A 9 -20.71 1.16 10.30
CA MET A 9 -21.49 0.23 11.07
C MET A 9 -22.90 0.74 11.28
N CYS A 10 -23.89 -0.12 11.18
CA CYS A 10 -25.30 0.18 11.50
C CYS A 10 -25.80 -0.67 12.65
N ILE A 11 -26.50 -0.08 13.59
CA ILE A 11 -27.07 -0.77 14.75
C ILE A 11 -28.58 -0.53 14.81
N ARG A 12 -29.32 -1.49 14.41
CA ARG A 12 -30.65 -1.88 14.89
C ARG A 12 -30.54 -3.40 15.05
N ASP A 13 -31.50 -4.15 15.32
CA ASP A 13 -31.48 -5.60 15.52
C ASP A 13 -30.48 -6.41 14.65
N ARG A 14 -29.87 -5.79 13.69
CA ARG A 14 -28.86 -6.34 12.79
C ARG A 14 -27.68 -5.40 12.65
N PHE A 15 -26.50 -5.98 12.57
CA PHE A 15 -25.24 -5.29 12.43
C PHE A 15 -24.72 -5.46 10.98
N TYR A 16 -24.47 -4.35 10.32
CA TYR A 16 -23.94 -4.32 8.95
C TYR A 16 -22.57 -3.65 8.94
N VAL A 17 -21.66 -4.15 8.15
CA VAL A 17 -20.34 -3.56 7.91
C VAL A 17 -20.15 -3.43 6.41
N ALA A 18 -19.76 -2.24 5.96
CA ALA A 18 -19.47 -1.98 4.56
C ALA A 18 -18.25 -1.09 4.41
N SER A 19 -17.61 -1.19 3.27
CA SER A 19 -16.46 -0.34 2.90
C SER A 19 -16.90 1.04 2.45
N GLU A 20 -18.15 1.20 2.03
CA GLU A 20 -18.70 2.42 1.49
C GLU A 20 -20.03 2.78 2.15
N LEU A 21 -20.24 4.08 2.36
CA LEU A 21 -21.45 4.62 2.98
C LEU A 21 -22.72 4.25 2.20
N LYS A 22 -22.65 4.33 0.88
CA LYS A 22 -23.79 4.06 -0.01
C LYS A 22 -24.42 2.68 0.18
N ALA A 23 -23.62 1.69 0.61
CA ALA A 23 -24.10 0.33 0.86
C ALA A 23 -24.95 0.22 2.14
N LEU A 24 -24.85 1.20 3.03
CA LEU A 24 -25.57 1.26 4.31
C LEU A 24 -26.72 2.27 4.27
N GLU A 25 -26.72 3.16 3.31
CA GLU A 25 -27.74 4.19 3.14
C GLU A 25 -29.10 3.54 2.83
N GLY A 26 -30.15 3.98 3.50
CA GLY A 26 -31.49 3.41 3.37
C GLY A 26 -31.71 2.07 4.09
N VAL A 27 -30.65 1.36 4.47
CA VAL A 27 -30.72 0.12 5.24
C VAL A 27 -30.51 0.37 6.73
N CYS A 28 -29.65 1.31 7.05
CA CYS A 28 -29.21 1.62 8.39
C CYS A 28 -29.79 2.93 8.90
N THR A 29 -30.22 2.96 10.16
CA THR A 29 -30.68 4.19 10.82
C THR A 29 -29.58 4.96 11.52
N THR A 30 -28.54 4.24 11.95
CA THR A 30 -27.35 4.84 12.58
C THR A 30 -26.12 4.26 11.90
N ILE A 31 -25.28 5.11 11.37
CA ILE A 31 -24.05 4.72 10.69
C ILE A 31 -22.89 5.38 11.44
N GLN A 32 -21.89 4.59 11.82
CA GLN A 32 -20.70 5.06 12.51
C GLN A 32 -19.45 4.63 11.74
N PRO A 33 -18.42 5.49 11.65
CA PRO A 33 -17.15 5.10 11.06
C PRO A 33 -16.46 4.06 11.94
N PHE A 34 -15.85 3.08 11.31
CA PHE A 34 -14.98 2.15 12.01
C PHE A 34 -13.63 2.83 12.23
N LEU A 35 -13.32 3.16 13.47
CA LEU A 35 -12.15 3.96 13.80
C LEU A 35 -10.84 3.19 13.56
N PRO A 36 -9.79 3.84 13.02
CA PRO A 36 -8.46 3.24 12.92
C PRO A 36 -7.94 2.78 14.28
N GLY A 37 -7.21 1.67 14.29
CA GLY A 37 -6.64 1.13 15.53
C GLY A 37 -7.67 0.54 16.51
N HIS A 38 -8.89 0.27 16.03
CA HIS A 38 -9.94 -0.36 16.83
C HIS A 38 -10.32 -1.71 16.24
N TYR A 39 -10.84 -2.57 17.09
CA TYR A 39 -11.60 -3.76 16.69
C TYR A 39 -12.99 -3.69 17.29
N TRP A 40 -13.91 -4.44 16.71
CA TRP A 40 -15.24 -4.62 17.27
C TRP A 40 -15.46 -6.09 17.64
N SER A 41 -16.03 -6.31 18.80
CA SER A 41 -16.33 -7.64 19.29
C SER A 41 -17.82 -7.75 19.61
N SER A 42 -18.48 -8.79 19.10
CA SER A 42 -19.88 -9.10 19.43
C SER A 42 -20.08 -9.42 20.90
N LYS A 43 -19.05 -9.90 21.60
CA LYS A 43 -19.10 -10.18 23.04
C LYS A 43 -19.13 -8.90 23.86
N GLU A 44 -18.44 -7.86 23.43
CA GLU A 44 -18.35 -6.58 24.12
C GLU A 44 -19.40 -5.57 23.63
N GLY A 45 -19.96 -5.80 22.45
CA GLY A 45 -20.96 -4.92 21.82
C GLY A 45 -20.46 -3.51 21.50
N LYS A 46 -19.15 -3.30 21.50
CA LYS A 46 -18.52 -1.99 21.29
C LYS A 46 -17.23 -2.08 20.52
N MET A 47 -16.79 -0.93 19.97
CA MET A 47 -15.45 -0.77 19.46
C MET A 47 -14.45 -0.62 20.61
N VAL A 48 -13.34 -1.33 20.51
CA VAL A 48 -12.24 -1.31 21.48
C VAL A 48 -10.98 -0.87 20.78
N ARG A 49 -10.31 0.14 21.34
CA ARG A 49 -8.99 0.58 20.86
C ARG A 49 -7.94 -0.44 21.30
N TRP A 50 -7.20 -0.99 20.36
CA TRP A 50 -6.12 -1.94 20.61
C TRP A 50 -4.74 -1.41 20.19
N TYR A 51 -4.74 -0.43 19.26
CA TYR A 51 -3.53 0.17 18.75
C TYR A 51 -3.42 1.60 19.30
N ASP A 52 -2.55 1.76 20.26
CA ASP A 52 -2.22 3.03 20.89
C ASP A 52 -0.72 3.25 20.88
N ARG A 53 -0.28 4.41 20.48
CA ARG A 53 1.13 4.76 20.33
C ARG A 53 1.37 6.15 20.88
N ASP A 54 2.53 6.36 21.49
CA ASP A 54 2.92 7.63 22.11
C ASP A 54 2.91 8.77 21.10
N TRP A 55 3.25 8.50 19.83
CA TRP A 55 3.25 9.48 18.75
C TRP A 55 1.86 9.97 18.29
N PHE A 56 0.76 9.42 18.81
CA PHE A 56 -0.57 10.00 18.62
C PHE A 56 -0.74 11.32 19.34
N GLU A 57 0.04 11.52 20.43
CA GLU A 57 0.07 12.76 21.18
C GLU A 57 1.26 13.59 20.69
N TYR A 58 0.98 14.68 19.98
CA TYR A 58 2.03 15.53 19.39
C TYR A 58 3.02 16.03 20.45
N ASP A 59 2.52 16.43 21.62
CA ASP A 59 3.38 16.97 22.71
C ASP A 59 4.36 15.93 23.24
N ALA A 60 4.05 14.65 23.17
CA ALA A 60 4.96 13.58 23.60
C ALA A 60 6.13 13.37 22.64
N VAL A 61 6.03 13.81 21.38
CA VAL A 61 7.04 13.53 20.35
C VAL A 61 7.66 14.77 19.70
N LYS A 62 7.12 15.97 19.94
CA LYS A 62 7.55 17.21 19.28
C LYS A 62 9.03 17.55 19.44
N GLU A 63 9.64 17.12 20.56
CA GLU A 63 11.05 17.36 20.86
C GLU A 63 11.94 16.13 20.61
N THR A 64 11.36 15.03 20.14
CA THR A 64 12.10 13.80 19.85
C THR A 64 12.92 13.99 18.57
N GLY A 65 14.22 13.87 18.66
CA GLY A 65 15.11 13.91 17.49
C GLY A 65 14.87 12.72 16.55
N ALA A 66 15.16 12.91 15.26
CA ALA A 66 15.05 11.84 14.28
C ALA A 66 16.23 10.86 14.42
N ASP A 67 15.94 9.60 14.71
CA ASP A 67 16.90 8.48 14.62
C ASP A 67 16.87 7.89 13.22
N ILE A 68 17.73 8.38 12.33
CA ILE A 68 17.80 7.95 10.93
C ILE A 68 18.20 6.47 10.80
N PRO A 69 19.18 5.93 11.55
CA PRO A 69 19.48 4.50 11.55
C PRO A 69 18.28 3.63 11.94
N ALA A 70 17.57 3.99 13.00
CA ALA A 70 16.38 3.25 13.43
C ALA A 70 15.25 3.33 12.38
N LEU A 71 15.02 4.51 11.80
CA LEU A 71 14.05 4.70 10.71
C LEU A 71 14.38 3.82 9.50
N ARG A 72 15.65 3.79 9.09
CA ARG A 72 16.12 2.92 8.01
C ARG A 72 15.87 1.45 8.32
N ALA A 73 16.25 0.99 9.48
CA ALA A 73 16.05 -0.40 9.89
C ALA A 73 14.57 -0.78 9.93
N ALA A 74 13.71 0.10 10.43
CA ALA A 74 12.27 -0.09 10.46
C ALA A 74 11.67 -0.17 9.05
N LEU A 75 12.09 0.72 8.14
CA LEU A 75 11.66 0.72 6.74
C LEU A 75 12.09 -0.56 6.01
N GLU A 76 13.37 -0.96 6.14
CA GLU A 76 13.88 -2.20 5.56
C GLU A 76 13.10 -3.42 6.08
N ALA A 77 12.82 -3.48 7.36
CA ALA A 77 12.03 -4.55 7.96
C ALA A 77 10.56 -4.53 7.48
N ALA A 78 9.97 -3.37 7.32
CA ALA A 78 8.60 -3.22 6.82
C ALA A 78 8.49 -3.71 5.37
N VAL A 79 9.37 -3.27 4.49
CA VAL A 79 9.42 -3.72 3.09
C VAL A 79 9.67 -5.23 3.02
N LYS A 80 10.68 -5.74 3.74
CA LYS A 80 11.00 -7.16 3.76
C LYS A 80 9.78 -8.03 4.09
N ARG A 81 9.01 -7.66 5.12
CA ARG A 81 7.79 -8.40 5.50
C ARG A 81 6.73 -8.44 4.40
N GLN A 82 6.71 -7.46 3.50
CA GLN A 82 5.74 -7.39 2.41
C GLN A 82 6.18 -8.15 1.15
N LEU A 83 7.43 -8.61 1.10
CA LEU A 83 7.93 -9.40 -0.02
C LEU A 83 7.60 -10.89 0.08
N MET A 84 6.90 -11.31 1.13
CA MET A 84 6.42 -12.68 1.27
C MET A 84 5.38 -12.96 0.19
N SER A 85 5.71 -13.86 -0.74
CA SER A 85 4.87 -14.18 -1.90
C SER A 85 5.18 -15.57 -2.42
N ASP A 86 4.14 -16.28 -2.81
CA ASP A 86 4.19 -17.59 -3.49
C ASP A 86 4.17 -17.46 -5.03
N VAL A 87 4.14 -16.22 -5.53
CA VAL A 87 4.18 -15.90 -6.96
C VAL A 87 5.25 -14.84 -7.24
N PRO A 88 5.72 -14.73 -8.49
CA PRO A 88 6.60 -13.63 -8.89
C PRO A 88 5.96 -12.27 -8.62
N TYR A 89 6.75 -11.31 -8.14
CA TYR A 89 6.32 -9.95 -7.90
C TYR A 89 7.27 -8.94 -8.57
N GLY A 90 6.76 -7.74 -8.74
CA GLY A 90 7.53 -6.61 -9.23
C GLY A 90 7.22 -5.35 -8.43
N VAL A 91 7.92 -4.27 -8.74
CA VAL A 91 7.73 -2.96 -8.10
C VAL A 91 7.27 -1.92 -9.12
N LEU A 92 6.39 -1.03 -8.68
CA LEU A 92 6.05 0.15 -9.46
C LEU A 92 7.10 1.23 -9.19
N LEU A 93 7.71 1.75 -10.24
CA LEU A 93 8.83 2.68 -10.14
C LEU A 93 8.52 3.94 -10.96
N SER A 94 8.21 5.03 -10.27
CA SER A 94 7.97 6.34 -10.88
C SER A 94 9.22 7.20 -11.05
N GLY A 95 10.34 6.79 -10.45
CA GLY A 95 11.56 7.60 -10.39
C GLY A 95 11.56 8.69 -9.32
N GLY A 96 10.45 8.87 -8.58
CA GLY A 96 10.37 9.71 -7.39
C GLY A 96 11.12 9.10 -6.19
N LEU A 97 11.34 9.89 -5.15
CA LEU A 97 12.12 9.49 -3.97
C LEU A 97 11.55 8.22 -3.32
N ASP A 98 10.26 8.21 -3.03
CA ASP A 98 9.60 7.13 -2.27
C ASP A 98 9.66 5.81 -3.02
N SER A 99 9.22 5.80 -4.29
CA SER A 99 9.26 4.61 -5.13
C SER A 99 10.68 4.08 -5.34
N SER A 100 11.66 4.99 -5.43
CA SER A 100 13.08 4.63 -5.61
C SER A 100 13.64 3.97 -4.35
N ILE A 101 13.35 4.50 -3.17
CA ILE A 101 13.78 3.92 -1.89
C ILE A 101 13.15 2.54 -1.68
N ILE A 102 11.82 2.43 -1.87
CA ILE A 102 11.11 1.15 -1.71
C ILE A 102 11.65 0.11 -2.69
N SER A 103 11.86 0.48 -3.96
CA SER A 103 12.39 -0.42 -4.97
C SER A 103 13.83 -0.87 -4.67
N ALA A 104 14.68 0.04 -4.17
CA ALA A 104 16.04 -0.29 -3.77
C ALA A 104 16.08 -1.25 -2.57
N VAL A 105 15.19 -1.04 -1.58
CA VAL A 105 15.07 -1.95 -0.44
C VAL A 105 14.50 -3.29 -0.88
N ALA A 106 13.47 -3.32 -1.73
CA ALA A 106 12.92 -4.54 -2.29
C ALA A 106 13.99 -5.35 -3.05
N ARG A 107 14.80 -4.67 -3.87
CA ARG A 107 15.91 -5.30 -4.60
C ARG A 107 16.93 -5.96 -3.67
N LYS A 108 17.22 -5.36 -2.53
CA LYS A 108 18.14 -5.91 -1.52
C LYS A 108 17.71 -7.31 -1.03
N PHE A 109 16.40 -7.57 -0.97
CA PHE A 109 15.84 -8.81 -0.45
C PHE A 109 15.28 -9.74 -1.54
N ALA A 110 15.22 -9.32 -2.80
CA ALA A 110 14.55 -10.05 -3.88
C ALA A 110 15.22 -11.38 -4.25
N ASP A 111 16.46 -11.62 -3.87
CA ASP A 111 17.20 -12.83 -4.23
C ASP A 111 16.84 -14.04 -3.34
N ARG A 112 16.15 -13.82 -2.23
CA ARG A 112 15.79 -14.82 -1.23
C ARG A 112 14.30 -14.83 -0.91
N ARG A 113 13.81 -15.99 -0.53
CA ARG A 113 12.42 -16.15 -0.09
C ARG A 113 12.29 -15.75 1.37
N VAL A 114 11.44 -14.77 1.63
CA VAL A 114 11.20 -14.26 3.00
C VAL A 114 10.51 -15.32 3.87
N GLU A 115 9.59 -16.11 3.29
CA GLU A 115 8.84 -17.17 3.97
C GLU A 115 9.73 -18.33 4.45
N SER A 116 10.86 -18.57 3.78
CA SER A 116 11.82 -19.61 4.18
C SER A 116 12.93 -19.07 5.09
N HIS A 117 12.72 -17.89 5.70
CA HIS A 117 13.72 -17.20 6.52
C HIS A 117 15.05 -17.03 5.76
N ASP A 118 14.95 -16.61 4.51
CA ASP A 118 16.06 -16.34 3.59
C ASP A 118 16.97 -17.57 3.28
N ARG A 119 16.49 -18.80 3.53
CA ARG A 119 17.25 -20.03 3.26
C ARG A 119 17.24 -20.39 1.78
N ASP A 120 16.08 -20.25 1.14
CA ASP A 120 15.88 -20.61 -0.25
C ASP A 120 16.01 -19.40 -1.17
N ARG A 121 16.42 -19.67 -2.41
CA ARG A 121 16.38 -18.65 -3.46
C ARG A 121 14.94 -18.29 -3.80
N ALA A 122 14.73 -17.03 -4.18
CA ALA A 122 13.45 -16.59 -4.71
C ALA A 122 13.08 -17.39 -5.97
N TRP A 123 11.79 -17.61 -6.18
CA TRP A 123 11.26 -18.20 -7.41
C TRP A 123 11.69 -17.41 -8.65
N TRP A 124 11.87 -16.11 -8.49
CA TRP A 124 12.24 -15.17 -9.53
C TRP A 124 13.37 -14.28 -9.02
N PRO A 125 14.65 -14.66 -9.25
CA PRO A 125 15.79 -13.97 -8.67
C PRO A 125 16.03 -12.57 -9.23
N ARG A 126 15.32 -12.19 -10.31
CA ARG A 126 15.39 -10.85 -10.89
C ARG A 126 14.15 -10.06 -10.52
N LEU A 127 14.35 -8.96 -9.81
CA LEU A 127 13.26 -8.03 -9.52
C LEU A 127 12.89 -7.29 -10.80
N HIS A 128 11.61 -7.31 -11.14
CA HIS A 128 11.05 -6.54 -12.23
C HIS A 128 10.52 -5.21 -11.72
N SER A 129 10.76 -4.13 -12.45
CA SER A 129 10.20 -2.82 -12.17
C SER A 129 9.35 -2.33 -13.35
N PHE A 130 8.27 -1.63 -13.06
CA PHE A 130 7.31 -1.18 -14.05
C PHE A 130 7.10 0.33 -13.89
N ALA A 131 7.11 1.04 -15.01
CA ALA A 131 6.72 2.44 -15.09
C ALA A 131 5.71 2.62 -16.21
N ILE A 132 4.79 3.54 -16.04
CA ILE A 132 3.79 3.89 -17.04
C ILE A 132 3.77 5.40 -17.20
N GLY A 133 3.69 5.90 -18.40
CA GLY A 133 3.64 7.34 -18.66
C GLY A 133 3.48 7.69 -20.14
N LEU A 134 3.31 8.98 -20.39
CA LEU A 134 3.30 9.51 -21.76
C LEU A 134 4.69 9.41 -22.36
N GLU A 135 4.75 9.26 -23.67
CA GLU A 135 6.01 9.27 -24.39
C GLU A 135 6.78 10.57 -24.11
N GLY A 136 8.08 10.46 -23.82
CA GLY A 136 8.93 11.60 -23.48
C GLY A 136 8.75 12.13 -22.05
N SER A 137 7.96 11.47 -21.20
CA SER A 137 7.78 11.86 -19.80
C SER A 137 9.12 11.88 -19.04
N PRO A 138 9.40 12.95 -18.28
CA PRO A 138 10.58 13.02 -17.42
C PRO A 138 10.58 11.96 -16.33
N ASP A 139 9.41 11.52 -15.89
CA ASP A 139 9.27 10.48 -14.86
C ASP A 139 9.74 9.12 -15.38
N LEU A 140 9.44 8.78 -16.65
CA LEU A 140 9.95 7.54 -17.27
C LEU A 140 11.47 7.58 -17.36
N ALA A 141 12.04 8.73 -17.74
CA ALA A 141 13.49 8.89 -17.81
C ALA A 141 14.15 8.77 -16.41
N ALA A 142 13.49 9.29 -15.37
CA ALA A 142 13.94 9.16 -13.99
C ALA A 142 13.82 7.71 -13.50
N ALA A 143 12.71 7.05 -13.78
CA ALA A 143 12.48 5.64 -13.45
C ALA A 143 13.55 4.73 -14.07
N ARG A 144 13.87 4.94 -15.34
CA ARG A 144 14.92 4.18 -16.05
C ARG A 144 16.28 4.32 -15.37
N LYS A 145 16.68 5.55 -15.03
CA LYS A 145 17.94 5.79 -14.32
C LYS A 145 18.02 5.06 -12.98
N VAL A 146 16.93 5.05 -12.24
CA VAL A 146 16.85 4.31 -10.97
C VAL A 146 16.91 2.81 -11.22
N ALA A 147 16.13 2.30 -12.16
CA ALA A 147 16.11 0.88 -12.53
C ALA A 147 17.50 0.35 -12.91
N ASP A 148 18.22 1.09 -13.74
CA ASP A 148 19.60 0.78 -14.13
C ASP A 148 20.53 0.75 -12.91
N ARG A 149 20.37 1.71 -11.99
CA ARG A 149 21.22 1.81 -10.80
C ARG A 149 21.00 0.69 -9.82
N ILE A 150 19.76 0.25 -9.62
CA ILE A 150 19.40 -0.83 -8.68
C ILE A 150 19.44 -2.22 -9.32
N GLY A 151 19.56 -2.30 -10.64
CA GLY A 151 19.69 -3.56 -11.39
C GLY A 151 18.40 -4.35 -11.48
N THR A 152 17.27 -3.69 -11.76
CA THR A 152 15.99 -4.34 -12.05
C THR A 152 15.82 -4.60 -13.55
N VAL A 153 14.96 -5.57 -13.88
CA VAL A 153 14.46 -5.71 -15.26
C VAL A 153 13.34 -4.70 -15.43
N HIS A 154 13.62 -3.59 -16.13
CA HIS A 154 12.70 -2.48 -16.24
C HIS A 154 11.76 -2.62 -17.43
N HIS A 155 10.48 -2.35 -17.19
CA HIS A 155 9.42 -2.34 -18.18
C HIS A 155 8.76 -0.97 -18.21
N GLU A 156 8.78 -0.36 -19.39
CA GLU A 156 8.09 0.92 -19.61
C GLU A 156 6.84 0.68 -20.44
N ILE A 157 5.72 1.21 -19.98
CA ILE A 157 4.45 1.19 -20.67
C ILE A 157 4.12 2.61 -21.07
N HIS A 158 4.01 2.81 -22.38
CA HIS A 158 3.65 4.10 -22.96
C HIS A 158 2.17 4.11 -23.31
N TYR A 159 1.52 5.24 -23.09
CA TYR A 159 0.16 5.46 -23.51
C TYR A 159 -0.02 6.90 -24.03
N THR A 160 -1.00 7.09 -24.89
CA THR A 160 -1.41 8.40 -25.38
C THR A 160 -2.46 9.02 -24.45
N ILE A 161 -2.63 10.34 -24.54
CA ILE A 161 -3.69 11.03 -23.78
C ILE A 161 -5.05 10.42 -24.08
N GLN A 162 -5.32 10.08 -25.35
CA GLN A 162 -6.60 9.49 -25.75
C GLN A 162 -6.81 8.10 -25.12
N GLU A 163 -5.83 7.24 -25.18
CA GLU A 163 -5.89 5.92 -24.52
C GLU A 163 -6.13 6.05 -23.01
N GLY A 164 -5.49 7.04 -22.37
CA GLY A 164 -5.72 7.33 -20.95
C GLY A 164 -7.16 7.77 -20.66
N LEU A 165 -7.72 8.64 -21.51
CA LEU A 165 -9.12 9.08 -21.39
C LEU A 165 -10.10 7.93 -21.63
N ASP A 166 -9.85 7.11 -22.63
CA ASP A 166 -10.70 5.96 -22.95
C ASP A 166 -10.71 4.90 -21.84
N ALA A 167 -9.55 4.69 -21.20
CA ALA A 167 -9.40 3.75 -20.09
C ALA A 167 -10.03 4.24 -18.77
N LEU A 168 -10.40 5.53 -18.64
CA LEU A 168 -10.90 6.08 -17.36
C LEU A 168 -12.08 5.30 -16.78
N ARG A 169 -13.02 4.86 -17.61
CA ARG A 169 -14.19 4.10 -17.15
C ARG A 169 -13.77 2.79 -16.50
N ASP A 170 -12.84 2.09 -17.13
CA ASP A 170 -12.32 0.81 -16.64
C ASP A 170 -11.49 1.03 -15.36
N VAL A 171 -10.65 2.06 -15.34
CA VAL A 171 -9.86 2.43 -14.16
C VAL A 171 -10.78 2.78 -12.98
N ILE A 172 -11.84 3.57 -13.18
CA ILE A 172 -12.80 3.92 -12.13
C ILE A 172 -13.48 2.65 -11.62
N SER A 173 -13.95 1.79 -12.51
CA SER A 173 -14.61 0.54 -12.19
C SER A 173 -13.72 -0.37 -11.33
N VAL A 174 -12.48 -0.57 -11.71
CA VAL A 174 -11.51 -1.42 -11.00
C VAL A 174 -11.00 -0.73 -9.73
N SER A 175 -10.67 0.56 -9.80
CA SER A 175 -10.09 1.30 -8.69
C SER A 175 -11.07 1.51 -7.54
N TYR A 176 -12.32 1.80 -7.83
CA TYR A 176 -13.33 2.05 -6.80
C TYR A 176 -13.73 0.81 -6.02
N THR A 177 -13.72 -0.35 -6.67
CA THR A 177 -14.06 -1.62 -6.03
C THR A 177 -12.85 -2.36 -5.50
N HIS A 178 -11.66 -2.18 -6.08
CA HIS A 178 -10.46 -2.95 -5.80
C HIS A 178 -9.29 -2.15 -5.22
N LEU A 179 -9.30 -0.82 -5.25
CA LEU A 179 -8.30 -0.02 -4.54
C LEU A 179 -8.28 -0.28 -3.03
N THR A 180 -9.34 -0.88 -2.53
CA THR A 180 -9.39 -1.34 -1.14
C THR A 180 -8.88 -2.76 -0.98
N LEU A 181 -8.82 -3.59 -2.01
CA LEU A 181 -8.34 -4.97 -1.95
C LEU A 181 -6.83 -5.10 -2.17
N PRO A 182 -6.21 -4.47 -3.18
CA PRO A 182 -4.76 -4.55 -3.36
C PRO A 182 -3.95 -3.92 -2.22
N THR A 183 -4.48 -2.89 -1.58
CA THR A 183 -3.82 -2.26 -0.43
C THR A 183 -3.93 -3.11 0.85
N ILE A 184 -4.73 -4.17 0.85
CA ILE A 184 -4.73 -5.18 1.92
C ILE A 184 -3.69 -6.27 1.63
N ARG A 185 -3.25 -6.41 0.40
CA ARG A 185 -2.24 -7.38 -0.02
C ARG A 185 -0.83 -6.80 -0.15
N LEU A 186 -0.69 -5.47 0.00
CA LEU A 186 0.60 -4.80 0.10
C LEU A 186 0.99 -4.63 1.56
#